data_2137b96aa9f18f58084a92650d4d53ae
#
_entry.id   2137b96aa9f18f58084a92650d4d53ae
#
_cell.length_a   1.000
_cell.length_b   1.000
_cell.length_c   1.000
_cell.angle_alpha   90.00
_cell.angle_beta   90.00
_cell.angle_gamma   90.00
#
_symmetry.space_group_name_H-M   'P 1'
#
loop_
_entity.id
_entity.type
_entity.pdbx_description
1 polymer ?
#
loop_
_entity_poly.entity_id
_entity_poly.type
_entity_poly.pdbx_seq_one_letter_code
_entity_poly.pdbx_strand_id
1 'polypeptide(L)'
;SDTVDDIDHLGNRRVKCVGEMVENVFRVGLVRVEKAVKERMTTMELADKLQPKDIVNSKPITATLKEFFGTSQLSQFMDQNNPLAEITHKRRISALGPGGLTRERAGFEVRDVHPTHYGRVCPIETPEGPNIGLINSLATYSRTNSYGFLETPYRVAVSYTHLTLPTTYTV
;
A
#
# COMPACT_ATOMS: atom_id res chain seq x y z
N SER A 1 23.34 21.89 11.43
CA SER A 1 22.01 22.14 12.00
C SER A 1 21.22 20.87 11.90
N ASP A 2 20.98 20.22 13.04
CA ASP A 2 20.15 19.02 13.12
C ASP A 2 18.69 19.42 12.91
N THR A 3 18.27 19.50 11.64
CA THR A 3 16.86 19.58 11.32
C THR A 3 16.27 18.21 11.53
N VAL A 4 15.44 18.06 12.55
CA VAL A 4 14.66 16.84 12.77
C VAL A 4 13.68 16.70 11.61
N ASP A 5 13.70 15.57 10.91
CA ASP A 5 12.77 15.29 9.84
C ASP A 5 11.33 15.20 10.38
N ASP A 6 10.39 15.81 9.66
CA ASP A 6 8.96 15.70 9.95
C ASP A 6 8.45 14.34 9.46
N ILE A 7 8.16 13.43 10.40
CA ILE A 7 7.69 12.07 10.11
C ILE A 7 6.29 12.03 9.50
N ASP A 8 5.50 13.09 9.68
CA ASP A 8 4.12 13.16 9.14
C ASP A 8 4.07 13.80 7.75
N HIS A 9 5.19 14.33 7.27
CA HIS A 9 5.32 14.83 5.91
C HIS A 9 5.15 13.68 4.92
N LEU A 10 4.30 13.84 3.89
CA LEU A 10 4.03 12.78 2.89
C LEU A 10 5.25 12.42 2.04
N GLY A 11 6.30 13.23 2.03
CA GLY A 11 7.61 12.87 1.48
C GLY A 11 8.37 11.82 2.29
N ASN A 12 8.00 11.60 3.55
CA ASN A 12 8.57 10.61 4.47
C ASN A 12 7.60 9.44 4.74
N ARG A 13 6.36 9.52 4.25
CA ARG A 13 5.33 8.49 4.38
C ARG A 13 5.02 7.88 3.04
N ARG A 14 5.38 6.63 2.89
CA ARG A 14 5.22 5.86 1.65
C ARG A 14 3.90 5.09 1.66
N VAL A 15 3.26 5.00 0.51
CA VAL A 15 2.07 4.16 0.29
C VAL A 15 2.49 2.82 -0.32
N LYS A 16 2.05 1.75 0.30
CA LYS A 16 2.23 0.39 -0.19
C LYS A 16 0.98 -0.05 -0.94
N CYS A 17 1.08 -0.18 -2.25
CA CYS A 17 -0.03 -0.64 -3.09
C CYS A 17 -0.22 -2.16 -3.01
N VAL A 18 -1.35 -2.64 -3.51
CA VAL A 18 -1.70 -4.07 -3.48
C VAL A 18 -0.66 -4.95 -4.17
N GLY A 19 -0.08 -4.50 -5.28
CA GLY A 19 0.97 -5.25 -5.99
C GLY A 19 2.17 -5.58 -5.12
N GLU A 20 2.67 -4.60 -4.37
CA GLU A 20 3.79 -4.79 -3.44
C GLU A 20 3.42 -5.72 -2.27
N MET A 21 2.21 -5.61 -1.74
CA MET A 21 1.74 -6.48 -0.66
C MET A 21 1.63 -7.94 -1.14
N VAL A 22 1.07 -8.15 -2.33
CA VAL A 22 0.95 -9.48 -2.94
C VAL A 22 2.32 -10.06 -3.29
N GLU A 23 3.25 -9.25 -3.80
CA GLU A 23 4.63 -9.67 -4.05
C GLU A 23 5.30 -10.20 -2.78
N ASN A 24 5.17 -9.49 -1.67
CA ASN A 24 5.75 -9.91 -0.39
C ASN A 24 5.17 -11.26 0.08
N VAL A 25 3.86 -11.43 -0.05
CA VAL A 25 3.17 -12.69 0.31
C VAL A 25 3.60 -13.84 -0.61
N PHE A 26 3.71 -13.57 -1.90
CA PHE A 26 4.19 -14.55 -2.86
C PHE A 26 5.63 -14.98 -2.58
N ARG A 27 6.50 -14.03 -2.25
CA ARG A 27 7.88 -14.29 -1.84
C ARG A 27 7.97 -15.22 -0.63
N VAL A 28 7.12 -15.01 0.38
CA VAL A 28 7.02 -15.91 1.54
C VAL A 28 6.62 -17.33 1.10
N GLY A 29 5.65 -17.43 0.19
CA GLY A 29 5.24 -18.71 -0.41
C GLY A 29 6.39 -19.41 -1.13
N LEU A 30 7.18 -18.67 -1.92
CA LEU A 30 8.37 -19.22 -2.61
C LEU A 30 9.42 -19.73 -1.64
N VAL A 31 9.71 -19.00 -0.58
CA VAL A 31 10.67 -19.45 0.46
C VAL A 31 10.21 -20.75 1.12
N ARG A 32 8.91 -20.91 1.37
CA ARG A 32 8.35 -22.16 1.89
C ARG A 32 8.51 -23.31 0.89
N VAL A 33 8.29 -23.06 -0.40
CA VAL A 33 8.51 -24.06 -1.46
C VAL A 33 9.98 -24.42 -1.54
N GLU A 34 10.89 -23.45 -1.55
CA GLU A 34 12.34 -23.68 -1.58
C GLU A 34 12.79 -24.58 -0.43
N LYS A 35 12.34 -24.28 0.79
CA LYS A 35 12.64 -25.09 1.97
C LYS A 35 12.13 -26.53 1.82
N ALA A 36 10.90 -26.72 1.37
CA ALA A 36 10.32 -28.04 1.14
C ALA A 36 11.06 -28.84 0.06
N VAL A 37 11.48 -28.16 -1.00
CA VAL A 37 12.28 -28.79 -2.06
C VAL A 37 13.63 -29.24 -1.54
N LYS A 38 14.34 -28.40 -0.78
CA LYS A 38 15.61 -28.76 -0.16
C LYS A 38 15.48 -29.96 0.78
N GLU A 39 14.45 -29.98 1.63
CA GLU A 39 14.16 -31.09 2.54
C GLU A 39 13.90 -32.41 1.77
N ARG A 40 13.11 -32.34 0.68
CA ARG A 40 12.83 -33.52 -0.15
C ARG A 40 14.07 -34.02 -0.87
N MET A 41 14.90 -33.13 -1.40
CA MET A 41 16.14 -33.52 -2.07
C MET A 41 17.14 -34.19 -1.14
N THR A 42 17.15 -33.86 0.16
CA THR A 42 18.02 -34.51 1.16
C THR A 42 17.49 -35.85 1.64
N THR A 43 16.17 -36.04 1.63
CA THR A 43 15.55 -37.28 2.12
C THR A 43 15.30 -38.32 1.04
N MET A 44 15.20 -37.92 -0.22
CA MET A 44 15.09 -38.84 -1.34
C MET A 44 16.50 -39.28 -1.76
N GLU A 45 16.82 -40.54 -1.56
CA GLU A 45 17.97 -41.15 -2.23
C GLU A 45 17.83 -40.96 -3.74
N LEU A 46 18.94 -40.63 -4.40
CA LEU A 46 19.04 -40.39 -5.86
C LEU A 46 18.40 -41.56 -6.66
N ALA A 47 17.10 -41.50 -6.83
CA ALA A 47 16.44 -42.36 -7.79
C ALA A 47 16.67 -41.79 -9.18
N ASP A 48 17.26 -42.57 -10.07
CA ASP A 48 17.64 -42.20 -11.45
C ASP A 48 16.51 -41.66 -12.34
N LYS A 49 15.30 -41.49 -11.82
CA LYS A 49 14.10 -41.03 -12.55
C LYS A 49 13.30 -39.91 -11.88
N LEU A 50 13.91 -39.13 -10.96
CA LEU A 50 13.25 -38.01 -10.34
C LEU A 50 12.99 -36.87 -11.33
N GLN A 51 11.73 -36.49 -11.47
CA GLN A 51 11.32 -35.32 -12.27
C GLN A 51 11.03 -34.12 -11.36
N PRO A 52 11.24 -32.87 -11.83
CA PRO A 52 10.96 -31.67 -11.04
C PRO A 52 9.54 -31.62 -10.46
N LYS A 53 8.54 -32.15 -11.18
CA LYS A 53 7.14 -32.23 -10.73
C LYS A 53 6.94 -33.07 -9.46
N ASP A 54 7.85 -34.03 -9.18
CA ASP A 54 7.75 -34.89 -8.00
C ASP A 54 8.27 -34.22 -6.74
N ILE A 55 9.10 -33.19 -6.92
CA ILE A 55 9.76 -32.45 -5.84
C ILE A 55 9.04 -31.14 -5.55
N VAL A 56 8.63 -30.41 -6.60
CA VAL A 56 8.04 -29.08 -6.48
C VAL A 56 6.53 -29.16 -6.20
N ASN A 57 6.09 -28.45 -5.18
CA ASN A 57 4.68 -28.34 -4.80
C ASN A 57 4.29 -26.87 -4.72
N SER A 58 3.26 -26.47 -5.47
CA SER A 58 2.73 -25.09 -5.48
C SER A 58 1.75 -24.76 -4.34
N LYS A 59 1.32 -25.76 -3.57
CA LYS A 59 0.35 -25.56 -2.47
C LYS A 59 0.75 -24.50 -1.46
N PRO A 60 2.01 -24.35 -1.02
CA PRO A 60 2.40 -23.30 -0.09
C PRO A 60 2.18 -21.89 -0.63
N ILE A 61 2.40 -21.67 -1.93
CA ILE A 61 2.14 -20.36 -2.58
C ILE A 61 0.64 -20.09 -2.59
N THR A 62 -0.16 -21.05 -3.01
CA THR A 62 -1.62 -20.92 -3.04
C THR A 62 -2.18 -20.67 -1.63
N ALA A 63 -1.64 -21.33 -0.62
CA ALA A 63 -2.05 -21.17 0.78
C ALA A 63 -1.75 -19.75 1.29
N THR A 64 -0.56 -19.21 1.05
CA THR A 64 -0.19 -17.85 1.48
C THR A 64 -1.04 -16.78 0.79
N LEU A 65 -1.33 -16.94 -0.50
CA LEU A 65 -2.20 -16.01 -1.22
C LEU A 65 -3.65 -16.07 -0.71
N LYS A 66 -4.18 -17.25 -0.48
CA LYS A 66 -5.53 -17.42 0.10
C LYS A 66 -5.61 -16.84 1.51
N GLU A 67 -4.59 -17.05 2.33
CA GLU A 67 -4.49 -16.46 3.66
C GLU A 67 -4.52 -14.93 3.59
N PHE A 68 -3.73 -14.32 2.73
CA PHE A 68 -3.71 -12.87 2.55
C PHE A 68 -5.07 -12.31 2.15
N PHE A 69 -5.68 -12.82 1.09
CA PHE A 69 -6.98 -12.33 0.63
C PHE A 69 -8.15 -12.67 1.56
N GLY A 70 -8.03 -13.72 2.38
CA GLY A 70 -9.08 -14.15 3.29
C GLY A 70 -9.01 -13.56 4.69
N THR A 71 -7.82 -13.25 5.20
CA THR A 71 -7.63 -12.86 6.61
C THR A 71 -6.95 -11.52 6.81
N SER A 72 -6.37 -10.92 5.76
CA SER A 72 -5.73 -9.61 5.89
C SER A 72 -6.73 -8.52 6.23
N GLN A 73 -6.38 -7.64 7.17
CA GLN A 73 -7.15 -6.46 7.51
C GLN A 73 -7.36 -5.51 6.32
N LEU A 74 -6.44 -5.51 5.36
CA LEU A 74 -6.48 -4.67 4.17
C LEU A 74 -7.29 -5.27 3.03
N SER A 75 -7.57 -6.57 3.09
CA SER A 75 -8.49 -7.24 2.17
C SER A 75 -9.90 -7.20 2.75
N GLN A 76 -10.78 -6.45 2.12
CA GLN A 76 -12.12 -6.15 2.59
C GLN A 76 -13.17 -6.47 1.53
N PHE A 77 -14.40 -6.74 1.96
CA PHE A 77 -15.53 -6.74 1.03
C PHE A 77 -15.69 -5.38 0.38
N MET A 78 -15.80 -5.37 -0.94
CA MET A 78 -15.98 -4.13 -1.69
C MET A 78 -17.38 -3.56 -1.45
N ASP A 79 -17.45 -2.24 -1.21
CA ASP A 79 -18.71 -1.51 -1.17
C ASP A 79 -19.24 -1.39 -2.61
N GLN A 80 -20.37 -2.04 -2.89
CA GLN A 80 -20.97 -2.17 -4.24
C GLN A 80 -22.35 -1.49 -4.35
N ASN A 81 -22.65 -0.49 -3.55
CA ASN A 81 -23.93 0.23 -3.61
C ASN A 81 -24.14 0.93 -4.97
N ASN A 82 -23.05 1.51 -5.50
CA ASN A 82 -23.01 2.15 -6.81
C ASN A 82 -21.56 2.17 -7.35
N PRO A 83 -21.33 2.47 -8.65
CA PRO A 83 -19.99 2.50 -9.21
C PRO A 83 -19.03 3.47 -8.52
N LEU A 84 -19.51 4.62 -8.05
CA LEU A 84 -18.68 5.59 -7.33
C LEU A 84 -18.22 5.06 -5.96
N ALA A 85 -19.09 4.33 -5.24
CA ALA A 85 -18.73 3.69 -3.97
C ALA A 85 -17.60 2.66 -4.15
N GLU A 86 -17.61 1.91 -5.24
CA GLU A 86 -16.56 0.96 -5.59
C GLU A 86 -15.21 1.68 -5.82
N ILE A 87 -15.20 2.74 -6.61
CA ILE A 87 -13.98 3.53 -6.88
C ILE A 87 -13.45 4.16 -5.59
N THR A 88 -14.32 4.75 -4.79
CA THR A 88 -13.95 5.37 -3.51
C THR A 88 -13.31 4.35 -2.56
N HIS A 89 -13.87 3.15 -2.49
CA HIS A 89 -13.32 2.07 -1.66
C HIS A 89 -11.94 1.63 -2.14
N LYS A 90 -11.73 1.51 -3.45
CA LYS A 90 -10.43 1.13 -4.04
C LYS A 90 -9.35 2.21 -3.88
N ARG A 91 -9.74 3.47 -3.74
CA ARG A 91 -8.83 4.62 -3.54
C ARG A 91 -8.61 4.98 -2.07
N ARG A 92 -9.05 4.13 -1.15
CA ARG A 92 -8.87 4.33 0.29
C ARG A 92 -7.44 4.02 0.71
N ILE A 93 -6.88 4.85 1.60
CA ILE A 93 -5.58 4.66 2.21
C ILE A 93 -5.77 4.37 3.70
N SER A 94 -5.05 3.38 4.21
CA SER A 94 -5.07 3.01 5.63
C SER A 94 -3.68 3.12 6.23
N ALA A 95 -3.58 3.75 7.39
CA ALA A 95 -2.36 3.75 8.20
C ALA A 95 -2.22 2.47 9.04
N LEU A 96 -3.25 1.64 9.07
CA LEU A 96 -3.31 0.39 9.81
C LEU A 96 -2.77 -0.78 8.99
N GLY A 97 -2.57 -1.91 9.65
CA GLY A 97 -2.17 -3.16 9.01
C GLY A 97 -0.69 -3.48 9.17
N PRO A 98 -0.19 -4.52 8.49
CA PRO A 98 1.20 -4.95 8.58
C PRO A 98 2.19 -3.86 8.16
N GLY A 99 3.13 -3.52 9.04
CA GLY A 99 4.09 -2.44 8.83
C GLY A 99 3.55 -1.04 9.07
N GLY A 100 2.28 -0.92 9.49
CA GLY A 100 1.63 0.32 9.84
C GLY A 100 1.48 0.53 11.35
N LEU A 101 0.58 1.46 11.70
CA LEU A 101 0.27 1.80 13.09
C LEU A 101 -0.81 0.89 13.66
N THR A 102 -0.87 0.80 14.99
CA THR A 102 -2.04 0.29 15.71
C THR A 102 -2.86 1.46 16.23
N ARG A 103 -4.17 1.26 16.41
CA ARG A 103 -5.08 2.31 16.90
C ARG A 103 -4.60 2.91 18.22
N GLU A 104 -4.10 2.08 19.12
CA GLU A 104 -3.66 2.45 20.46
C GLU A 104 -2.37 3.27 20.44
N ARG A 105 -1.52 3.04 19.44
CA ARG A 105 -0.23 3.73 19.28
C ARG A 105 -0.31 4.99 18.43
N ALA A 106 -1.42 5.19 17.75
CA ALA A 106 -1.63 6.37 16.91
C ALA A 106 -2.01 7.57 17.79
N GLY A 107 -1.09 8.50 17.94
CA GLY A 107 -1.33 9.80 18.59
C GLY A 107 -2.14 10.77 17.73
N PHE A 108 -2.36 11.97 18.25
CA PHE A 108 -3.11 13.01 17.53
C PHE A 108 -2.36 13.49 16.29
N GLU A 109 -1.04 13.61 16.33
CA GLU A 109 -0.23 14.15 15.23
C GLU A 109 -0.39 13.36 13.93
N VAL A 110 -0.38 12.02 13.99
CA VAL A 110 -0.55 11.16 12.82
C VAL A 110 -1.97 11.18 12.27
N ARG A 111 -2.95 11.58 13.09
CA ARG A 111 -4.37 11.68 12.72
C ARG A 111 -4.75 13.05 12.16
N ASP A 112 -3.92 14.04 12.36
CA ASP A 112 -4.14 15.40 11.90
C ASP A 112 -3.91 15.55 10.40
N VAL A 113 -4.50 16.61 9.85
CA VAL A 113 -4.25 17.00 8.46
C VAL A 113 -2.93 17.76 8.38
N HIS A 114 -2.01 17.22 7.61
CA HIS A 114 -0.72 17.86 7.35
C HIS A 114 -0.79 18.75 6.10
N PRO A 115 -0.06 19.88 6.02
CA PRO A 115 -0.03 20.73 4.82
C PRO A 115 0.31 20.00 3.52
N THR A 116 1.13 18.94 3.58
CA THR A 116 1.48 18.12 2.42
C THR A 116 0.32 17.27 1.89
N HIS A 117 -0.79 17.17 2.63
CA HIS A 117 -2.01 16.50 2.17
C HIS A 117 -2.71 17.24 1.04
N TYR A 118 -2.41 18.54 0.85
CA TYR A 118 -3.04 19.35 -0.19
C TYR A 118 -2.87 18.70 -1.57
N GLY A 119 -4.00 18.45 -2.24
CA GLY A 119 -4.04 17.79 -3.54
C GLY A 119 -3.74 16.28 -3.53
N ARG A 120 -3.31 15.69 -2.42
CA ARG A 120 -2.92 14.28 -2.30
C ARG A 120 -3.91 13.45 -1.52
N VAL A 121 -4.35 13.93 -0.37
CA VAL A 121 -5.27 13.24 0.53
C VAL A 121 -6.43 14.16 0.86
N CYS A 122 -7.65 13.65 0.81
CA CYS A 122 -8.83 14.42 1.18
C CYS A 122 -8.76 14.78 2.68
N PRO A 123 -8.89 16.06 3.04
CA PRO A 123 -8.77 16.50 4.43
C PRO A 123 -10.02 16.22 5.29
N ILE A 124 -11.13 15.84 4.68
CA ILE A 124 -12.42 15.69 5.36
C ILE A 124 -12.99 14.27 5.33
N GLU A 125 -12.65 13.46 4.33
CA GLU A 125 -13.18 12.11 4.20
C GLU A 125 -12.37 11.14 5.08
N THR A 126 -12.88 10.90 6.29
CA THR A 126 -12.33 9.98 7.29
C THR A 126 -13.46 9.44 8.15
N PRO A 127 -13.34 8.22 8.71
CA PRO A 127 -14.34 7.68 9.64
C PRO A 127 -14.46 8.51 10.91
N GLU A 128 -15.63 8.43 11.54
CA GLU A 128 -15.80 8.82 12.93
C GLU A 128 -15.35 7.70 13.87
N GLY A 129 -14.84 8.06 15.04
CA GLY A 129 -14.46 7.11 16.08
C GLY A 129 -12.98 6.73 16.08
N PRO A 130 -12.64 5.48 16.47
CA PRO A 130 -11.23 5.08 16.75
C PRO A 130 -10.29 5.18 15.55
N ASN A 131 -10.80 5.12 14.33
CA ASN A 131 -10.03 5.16 13.09
C ASN A 131 -9.94 6.55 12.47
N ILE A 132 -10.38 7.59 13.15
CA ILE A 132 -10.32 8.96 12.63
C ILE A 132 -8.88 9.34 12.27
N GLY A 133 -8.69 9.90 11.09
CA GLY A 133 -7.38 10.28 10.56
C GLY A 133 -6.44 9.14 10.18
N LEU A 134 -6.79 7.88 10.47
CA LEU A 134 -6.00 6.69 10.11
C LEU A 134 -6.45 6.06 8.79
N ILE A 135 -7.71 6.26 8.43
CA ILE A 135 -8.28 5.80 7.17
C ILE A 135 -8.70 7.05 6.39
N ASN A 136 -8.12 7.25 5.23
CA ASN A 136 -8.31 8.43 4.40
C ASN A 136 -8.58 8.02 2.96
N SER A 137 -8.97 8.97 2.14
CA SER A 137 -9.16 8.79 0.70
C SER A 137 -8.17 9.63 -0.10
N LEU A 138 -7.69 9.09 -1.23
CA LEU A 138 -6.87 9.83 -2.17
C LEU A 138 -7.67 10.98 -2.80
N ALA A 139 -7.05 12.14 -2.96
CA ALA A 139 -7.60 13.21 -3.75
C ALA A 139 -7.74 12.81 -5.23
N THR A 140 -8.63 13.46 -5.96
CA THR A 140 -9.05 13.04 -7.31
C THR A 140 -7.88 12.85 -8.27
N TYR A 141 -6.91 13.74 -8.28
CA TYR A 141 -5.75 13.70 -9.18
C TYR A 141 -4.50 13.12 -8.53
N SER A 142 -4.59 12.64 -7.30
CA SER A 142 -3.48 12.02 -6.60
C SER A 142 -3.18 10.64 -7.17
N ARG A 143 -1.90 10.35 -7.30
CA ARG A 143 -1.39 9.04 -7.69
C ARG A 143 -0.11 8.71 -6.93
N THR A 144 0.26 7.45 -6.91
CA THR A 144 1.56 7.00 -6.38
C THR A 144 2.62 7.02 -7.47
N ASN A 145 3.83 7.45 -7.15
CA ASN A 145 4.97 7.33 -8.05
C ASN A 145 5.60 5.92 -7.97
N SER A 146 6.67 5.70 -8.75
CA SER A 146 7.41 4.42 -8.76
C SER A 146 8.02 4.04 -7.41
N TYR A 147 8.24 5.01 -6.52
CA TYR A 147 8.80 4.81 -5.18
C TYR A 147 7.71 4.65 -4.10
N GLY A 148 6.44 4.82 -4.44
CA GLY A 148 5.30 4.71 -3.52
C GLY A 148 4.92 6.03 -2.83
N PHE A 149 5.49 7.16 -3.20
CA PHE A 149 5.08 8.47 -2.68
C PHE A 149 3.93 9.07 -3.49
N LEU A 150 3.09 9.84 -2.81
CA LEU A 150 1.96 10.50 -3.44
C LEU A 150 2.39 11.73 -4.23
N GLU A 151 1.91 11.80 -5.46
CA GLU A 151 2.11 12.91 -6.37
C GLU A 151 0.77 13.52 -6.78
N THR A 152 0.78 14.81 -7.07
CA THR A 152 -0.40 15.51 -7.59
C THR A 152 0.03 16.65 -8.51
N PRO A 153 -0.78 16.98 -9.55
CA PRO A 153 -0.49 18.11 -10.41
C PRO A 153 -0.84 19.43 -9.72
N TYR A 154 0.01 20.43 -9.89
CA TYR A 154 -0.23 21.81 -9.46
C TYR A 154 -0.19 22.76 -10.64
N ARG A 155 -0.96 23.83 -10.56
CA ARG A 155 -0.83 24.95 -11.47
C ARG A 155 0.15 25.96 -10.89
N VAL A 156 1.05 26.45 -11.72
CA VAL A 156 1.92 27.56 -11.33
C VAL A 156 1.07 28.82 -11.22
N ALA A 157 1.12 29.46 -10.06
CA ALA A 157 0.52 30.77 -9.88
C ALA A 157 1.36 31.81 -10.65
N VAL A 158 0.76 32.47 -11.62
CA VAL A 158 1.41 33.54 -12.40
C VAL A 158 1.12 34.87 -11.75
N SER A 159 2.16 35.70 -11.59
CA SER A 159 2.01 37.08 -11.18
C SER A 159 1.10 37.84 -12.15
N TYR A 160 0.28 38.77 -11.63
CA TYR A 160 -0.63 39.61 -12.43
C TYR A 160 0.04 40.43 -13.55
N THR A 161 1.37 40.51 -13.56
CA THR A 161 2.12 41.26 -14.58
C THR A 161 2.36 40.44 -15.86
N HIS A 162 2.10 39.13 -15.87
CA HIS A 162 2.32 38.28 -17.04
C HIS A 162 1.20 37.25 -17.19
N LEU A 163 0.44 37.38 -18.28
CA LEU A 163 -0.51 36.38 -18.76
C LEU A 163 0.24 35.29 -19.52
N THR A 164 0.84 34.35 -18.80
CA THR A 164 1.33 33.10 -19.37
C THR A 164 0.29 32.00 -19.15
N LEU A 165 0.17 31.08 -20.09
CA LEU A 165 -0.66 29.88 -19.93
C LEU A 165 -0.18 29.11 -18.70
N PRO A 166 -1.09 28.66 -17.81
CA PRO A 166 -0.70 27.90 -16.63
C PRO A 166 -0.05 26.58 -17.04
N THR A 167 1.16 26.36 -16.58
CA THR A 167 1.89 25.11 -16.75
C THR A 167 1.58 24.20 -15.59
N THR A 168 1.29 22.93 -15.87
CA THR A 168 1.02 21.93 -14.83
C THR A 168 2.32 21.21 -14.50
N TYR A 169 2.72 21.22 -13.22
CA TYR A 169 3.86 20.46 -12.71
C TYR A 169 3.37 19.31 -11.84
N THR A 170 4.06 18.18 -11.94
CA THR A 170 3.90 17.06 -11.02
C THR A 170 4.98 17.15 -9.93
N VAL A 171 4.58 17.22 -8.69
CA VAL A 171 5.47 17.27 -7.52
C VAL A 171 5.32 16.00 -6.71
#